data_179d131616bbbf5de9c103a171efc94b
#
_entry.id   179d131616bbbf5de9c103a171efc94b
#
_cell.length_a   1.000
_cell.length_b   1.000
_cell.length_c   1.000
_cell.angle_alpha   90.00
_cell.angle_beta   90.00
_cell.angle_gamma   90.00
#
_symmetry.space_group_name_H-M   'P 1'
#
loop_
_entity.id
_entity.type
_entity.pdbx_description
1 polymer ?
#
loop_
_entity_poly.entity_id
_entity_poly.type
_entity_poly.pdbx_seq_one_letter_code
_entity_poly.pdbx_strand_id
1 'polypeptide(L)'
;MTAQLKVDVEPDRAAVFVDNRFLGHAGELGGAFHSMLLSPGTHKIKIELPGYQSFETDVTLVAGQKSVVKTSLAKGSIHQADALIDEANNSGRDK
;
A
#
# COMPACT_ATOMS: atom_id res chain seq x y z
N MET A 1 -8.03 -3.84 24.18
CA MET A 1 -8.08 -5.01 23.31
C MET A 1 -7.56 -4.65 21.94
N THR A 2 -6.87 -5.54 21.28
CA THR A 2 -6.25 -5.23 20.00
C THR A 2 -6.82 -6.12 18.91
N ALA A 3 -6.57 -5.70 17.68
CA ALA A 3 -6.86 -6.47 16.48
C ALA A 3 -5.56 -6.72 15.75
N GLN A 4 -5.55 -7.69 14.86
CA GLN A 4 -4.35 -8.01 14.11
C GLN A 4 -4.55 -7.65 12.65
N LEU A 5 -3.51 -7.09 12.06
CA LEU A 5 -3.51 -6.79 10.64
C LEU A 5 -2.24 -7.38 10.02
N LYS A 6 -2.43 -8.10 8.93
CA LYS A 6 -1.32 -8.60 8.14
C LYS A 6 -1.38 -7.92 6.78
N VAL A 7 -0.23 -7.49 6.28
CA VAL A 7 -0.14 -6.84 4.98
C VAL A 7 0.70 -7.73 4.07
N ASP A 8 0.11 -8.16 2.97
CA ASP A 8 0.76 -9.02 1.99
C ASP A 8 0.76 -8.28 0.66
N VAL A 9 1.89 -7.69 0.31
CA VAL A 9 2.00 -6.80 -0.83
C VAL A 9 3.18 -7.17 -1.70
N GLU A 10 2.98 -7.09 -2.98
CA GLU A 10 4.07 -7.23 -3.94
C GLU A 10 4.20 -5.95 -4.74
N PRO A 11 5.42 -5.44 -4.90
CA PRO A 11 6.68 -5.94 -4.34
C PRO A 11 6.76 -5.70 -2.83
N ASP A 12 7.47 -6.57 -2.14
CA ASP A 12 7.50 -6.52 -0.69
C ASP A 12 8.37 -5.39 -0.13
N ARG A 13 9.05 -4.65 -0.99
CA ARG A 13 9.83 -3.48 -0.54
C ARG A 13 8.97 -2.22 -0.45
N ALA A 14 7.68 -2.33 -0.74
CA ALA A 14 6.78 -1.19 -0.68
C ALA A 14 6.64 -0.68 0.74
N ALA A 15 6.53 0.63 0.88
CA ALA A 15 6.36 1.26 2.19
C ALA A 15 4.90 1.20 2.61
N VAL A 16 4.66 0.87 3.86
CA VAL A 16 3.31 0.74 4.40
C VAL A 16 3.08 1.82 5.43
N PHE A 17 2.00 2.56 5.23
CA PHE A 17 1.57 3.61 6.15
C PHE A 17 0.21 3.23 6.72
N VAL A 18 0.04 3.42 8.01
CA VAL A 18 -1.25 3.24 8.66
C VAL A 18 -1.60 4.55 9.33
N ASP A 19 -2.75 5.09 8.99
CA ASP A 19 -3.23 6.38 9.52
C ASP A 19 -2.16 7.46 9.33
N ASN A 20 -1.56 7.46 8.14
CA ASN A 20 -0.54 8.43 7.73
C ASN A 20 0.79 8.30 8.47
N ARG A 21 1.01 7.18 9.14
CA ARG A 21 2.26 6.94 9.84
C ARG A 21 3.00 5.80 9.17
N PHE A 22 4.26 6.01 8.84
CA PHE A 22 5.08 4.96 8.24
C PHE A 22 5.36 3.89 9.29
N LEU A 23 5.07 2.65 8.97
CA LEU A 23 5.30 1.53 9.88
C LEU A 23 6.43 0.62 9.45
N GLY A 24 6.76 0.59 8.19
CA GLY A 24 7.81 -0.27 7.69
C GLY A 24 7.53 -0.68 6.27
N HIS A 25 8.30 -1.64 5.78
CA HIS A 25 8.12 -2.16 4.43
C HIS A 25 7.31 -3.45 4.49
N ALA A 26 6.58 -3.71 3.41
CA ALA A 26 5.63 -4.82 3.39
C ALA A 26 6.26 -6.17 3.74
N GLY A 27 7.48 -6.41 3.27
CA GLY A 27 8.15 -7.66 3.56
C GLY A 27 8.45 -7.85 5.03
N GLU A 28 8.62 -6.74 5.75
CA GLU A 28 8.86 -6.79 7.18
C GLU A 28 7.59 -7.00 7.97
N LEU A 29 6.46 -6.53 7.43
CA LEU A 29 5.21 -6.50 8.14
C LEU A 29 4.26 -7.63 7.76
N GLY A 30 4.59 -8.37 6.73
CA GLY A 30 3.67 -9.33 6.15
C GLY A 30 4.13 -10.78 6.13
N GLY A 31 5.21 -11.10 6.78
CA GLY A 31 5.68 -12.48 6.79
C GLY A 31 4.70 -13.41 7.46
N ALA A 32 4.89 -14.71 7.24
CA ALA A 32 3.97 -15.72 7.74
C ALA A 32 3.74 -15.63 9.25
N PHE A 33 4.73 -15.12 9.95
CA PHE A 33 4.66 -15.04 11.40
C PHE A 33 4.53 -13.62 11.92
N HIS A 34 4.27 -12.67 11.03
CA HIS A 34 4.21 -11.27 11.43
C HIS A 34 2.83 -10.70 11.20
N SER A 35 2.30 -10.12 12.24
CA SER A 35 1.06 -9.35 12.16
C SER A 35 1.26 -8.12 12.99
N MET A 36 0.60 -7.04 12.60
CA MET A 36 0.63 -5.83 13.39
C MET A 36 -0.53 -5.86 14.38
N LEU A 37 -0.27 -5.37 15.59
CA LEU A 37 -1.34 -5.20 16.56
C LEU A 37 -1.77 -3.74 16.51
N LEU A 38 -3.05 -3.54 16.22
CA LEU A 38 -3.60 -2.21 16.10
C LEU A 38 -4.87 -2.12 16.91
N SER A 39 -5.31 -0.92 17.22
CA SER A 39 -6.58 -0.75 17.90
C SER A 39 -7.71 -1.16 16.97
N PRO A 40 -8.82 -1.68 17.51
CA PRO A 40 -10.00 -1.95 16.69
C PRO A 40 -10.54 -0.66 16.12
N GLY A 41 -11.24 -0.76 15.02
CA GLY A 41 -11.82 0.39 14.35
C GLY A 41 -11.29 0.51 12.93
N THR A 42 -11.62 1.60 12.29
CA THR A 42 -11.24 1.83 10.91
C THR A 42 -9.89 2.51 10.83
N HIS A 43 -9.03 1.96 10.00
CA HIS A 43 -7.70 2.50 9.77
C HIS A 43 -7.48 2.70 8.29
N LYS A 44 -6.77 3.76 7.94
CA LYS A 44 -6.40 4.01 6.55
C LYS A 44 -5.06 3.33 6.28
N ILE A 45 -5.04 2.50 5.27
CA ILE A 45 -3.82 1.79 4.87
C ILE A 45 -3.38 2.39 3.54
N LYS A 46 -2.14 2.81 3.48
CA LYS A 46 -1.57 3.39 2.27
C LYS A 46 -0.26 2.68 1.98
N ILE A 47 -0.08 2.29 0.73
CA ILE A 47 1.10 1.55 0.32
C ILE A 47 1.73 2.25 -0.86
N GLU A 48 3.02 2.54 -0.76
CA GLU A 48 3.73 3.31 -1.76
C GLU A 48 5.06 2.69 -2.11
N LEU A 49 5.39 2.78 -3.38
CA LEU A 49 6.70 2.38 -3.87
C LEU A 49 7.01 3.23 -5.10
N PRO A 50 8.18 3.88 -5.14
CA PRO A 50 8.54 4.67 -6.31
C PRO A 50 8.48 3.84 -7.58
N GLY A 51 7.90 4.39 -8.61
CA GLY A 51 7.71 3.69 -9.88
C GLY A 51 6.45 2.87 -9.97
N TYR A 52 5.65 2.86 -8.90
CA TYR A 52 4.41 2.11 -8.87
C TYR A 52 3.27 3.02 -8.46
N GLN A 53 2.06 2.62 -8.80
CA GLN A 53 0.88 3.35 -8.37
C GLN A 53 0.65 3.10 -6.88
N SER A 54 0.31 4.14 -6.15
CA SER A 54 0.00 4.01 -4.74
C SER A 54 -1.31 3.25 -4.55
N PHE A 55 -1.41 2.54 -3.45
CA PHE A 55 -2.63 1.86 -3.08
C PHE A 55 -3.10 2.41 -1.75
N GLU A 56 -4.38 2.71 -1.65
CA GLU A 56 -4.94 3.25 -0.42
C GLU A 56 -6.31 2.63 -0.18
N THR A 57 -6.55 2.20 1.04
CA THR A 57 -7.83 1.61 1.38
C THR A 57 -8.10 1.81 2.87
N ASP A 58 -9.36 1.72 3.25
CA ASP A 58 -9.73 1.72 4.65
C ASP A 58 -10.09 0.31 5.06
N VAL A 59 -9.62 -0.09 6.23
CA VAL A 59 -9.87 -1.41 6.76
C VAL A 59 -10.47 -1.26 8.14
N THR A 60 -11.57 -1.95 8.38
CA THR A 60 -12.17 -1.96 9.71
C THR A 60 -11.70 -3.20 10.45
N LEU A 61 -11.03 -2.99 11.55
CA LEU A 61 -10.46 -4.08 12.34
C LEU A 61 -11.36 -4.38 13.53
N VAL A 62 -11.54 -5.66 13.77
CA VAL A 62 -12.38 -6.13 14.86
C VAL A 62 -11.51 -6.73 15.94
N ALA A 63 -11.78 -6.35 17.18
CA ALA A 63 -11.01 -6.83 18.32
C ALA A 63 -10.95 -8.37 18.32
N GLY A 64 -9.76 -8.88 18.55
CA GLY A 64 -9.55 -10.31 18.62
C GLY A 64 -9.50 -11.02 17.27
N GLN A 65 -9.66 -10.30 16.17
CA GLN A 65 -9.64 -10.90 14.86
C GLN A 65 -8.44 -10.46 14.06
N LYS A 66 -8.11 -11.26 13.05
CA LYS A 66 -7.01 -10.97 12.15
C LYS A 66 -7.57 -10.62 10.79
N SER A 67 -7.11 -9.51 10.25
CA SER A 67 -7.47 -9.09 8.91
C SER A 67 -6.24 -9.11 8.02
N VAL A 68 -6.42 -9.34 6.74
CA VAL A 68 -5.30 -9.38 5.80
C VAL A 68 -5.60 -8.40 4.68
N VAL A 69 -4.61 -7.55 4.40
CA VAL A 69 -4.65 -6.69 3.21
C VAL A 69 -3.66 -7.28 2.21
N LYS A 70 -4.18 -7.75 1.09
CA LYS A 70 -3.35 -8.38 0.08
C LYS A 70 -3.52 -7.62 -1.23
N THR A 71 -2.44 -7.19 -1.82
CA THR A 71 -2.50 -6.48 -3.09
C THR A 71 -1.16 -6.56 -3.81
N SER A 72 -1.21 -6.34 -5.11
CA SER A 72 -0.02 -6.19 -5.92
C SER A 72 -0.05 -4.80 -6.52
N LEU A 73 1.02 -4.04 -6.34
CA LEU A 73 1.07 -2.69 -6.87
C LEU A 73 1.31 -2.75 -8.37
N ALA A 74 0.54 -1.96 -9.10
CA ALA A 74 0.75 -1.85 -10.53
C ALA A 74 1.88 -0.88 -10.79
N LYS A 75 2.71 -1.20 -11.74
CA LYS A 75 3.70 -0.26 -12.22
C LYS A 75 2.96 0.91 -12.80
N GLY A 76 3.23 1.98 -12.33
CA GLY A 76 2.68 3.14 -12.89
C GLY A 76 3.71 3.99 -12.75
N SER A 77 3.62 4.84 -12.55
CA SER A 77 4.38 5.71 -12.93
C SER A 77 4.50 6.91 -12.09
N ILE A 78 5.58 7.01 -11.61
CA ILE A 78 6.22 8.23 -11.49
C ILE A 78 6.13 8.93 -12.76
N HIS A 79 6.31 8.17 -13.75
CA HIS A 79 6.12 8.61 -15.03
C HIS A 79 4.73 8.86 -15.35
N GLN A 80 3.82 8.59 -14.51
CA GLN A 80 2.51 8.80 -14.89
C GLN A 80 2.15 10.22 -14.91
N ALA A 81 2.72 10.96 -14.05
CA ALA A 81 2.61 12.35 -14.21
C ALA A 81 3.41 12.75 -15.40
N ASP A 82 4.57 12.15 -15.54
CA ASP A 82 5.36 12.42 -16.71
C ASP A 82 4.72 11.87 -17.94
N ALA A 83 4.12 10.74 -17.83
CA ALA A 83 3.44 10.14 -18.94
C ALA A 83 2.23 10.92 -19.32
N LEU A 84 1.56 11.52 -18.38
CA LEU A 84 0.50 12.42 -18.73
C LEU A 84 1.05 13.62 -19.43
N ILE A 85 2.19 14.05 -19.03
CA ILE A 85 2.83 15.12 -19.72
C ILE A 85 3.27 14.66 -21.06
N ASP A 86 3.83 13.49 -21.15
CA ASP A 86 4.27 12.93 -22.39
C ASP A 86 3.15 12.62 -23.31
N GLU A 87 2.07 12.17 -22.78
CA GLU A 87 0.92 11.91 -23.58
C GLU A 87 0.27 13.15 -24.03
N ALA A 88 0.43 14.16 -23.26
CA ALA A 88 0.04 15.44 -23.72
C ALA A 88 1.00 15.87 -24.79
N ASN A 89 2.15 15.32 -24.77
CA ASN A 89 3.14 15.60 -25.75
C ASN A 89 3.12 14.62 -26.84
N ASN A 90 2.81 13.55 -26.62
CA ASN A 90 2.84 12.55 -27.60
C ASN A 90 1.58 11.96 -27.80
N SER A 91 1.59 12.15 -27.47
CA SER A 91 0.93 11.82 -27.56
C SER A 91 0.78 11.77 -27.99
N GLY A 92 1.77 12.03 -28.02
CA GLY A 92 2.10 11.97 -28.21
C GLY A 92 2.73 11.67 -28.17
N ARG A 93 2.99 11.93 -28.56
CA ARG A 93 3.57 11.91 -28.49
C ARG A 93 3.66 11.32 -28.42
N ASP A 94 3.71 11.20 -28.78
CA ASP A 94 3.82 11.18 -28.77
C ASP A 94 3.80 11.02 -28.76
N LYS A 95 4.00 11.15 -29.11
CA LYS A 95 4.13 11.34 -29.10
C LYS A 95 4.21 11.40 -29.20
#